data_d15a7b2da59684e02902bf057d2cb6e0
#
_entry.id   d15a7b2da59684e02902bf057d2cb6e0
#
_cell.length_a   1.000
_cell.length_b   1.000
_cell.length_c   1.000
_cell.angle_alpha   90.00
_cell.angle_beta   90.00
_cell.angle_gamma   90.00
#
_symmetry.space_group_name_H-M   'P 1'
#
loop_
_entity.id
_entity.type
_entity.pdbx_description
1 polymer ?
#
loop_
_entity_poly.entity_id
_entity_poly.type
_entity_poly.pdbx_seq_one_letter_code
_entity_poly.pdbx_strand_id
1 'polypeptide(L)'
;MSFYKITEQESNHKNLEKKSVSELVNAMHEEDNNALKAVNKVLPDVTSLIENIAPKIKEGGRLFYIGAGTSGRLGVLDASECPPTFGTPPEKVVGLVAGGIPALYSSIEIAEDDLSQAWKDLSDHNITDGDFVIGIAASGTTPYVVGGLKACQDNNISTGCIVCNENSPLSKYADFKIEVIVGPEFLTGSSRLKAGTAQKLILNMISTISMILDGHVRGNKMIDMQMSNAKLNKRARRIIMEELGVNEEKANELILLSLIHISEPTRPY
;
A
#
# COMPACT_ATOMS: atom_id res chain seq x y z
N MET A 1 16.30 -26.92 -0.66
CA MET A 1 17.25 -25.84 -1.00
C MET A 1 17.15 -24.79 0.09
N SER A 2 18.27 -24.29 0.61
CA SER A 2 18.25 -23.19 1.59
C SER A 2 17.76 -21.93 0.87
N PHE A 3 16.83 -21.19 1.49
CA PHE A 3 16.35 -19.90 1.01
C PHE A 3 17.50 -18.89 0.98
N TYR A 4 17.72 -18.25 -0.17
CA TYR A 4 18.81 -17.28 -0.37
C TYR A 4 18.23 -15.88 -0.43
N LYS A 5 18.71 -14.99 0.46
CA LYS A 5 18.25 -13.60 0.54
C LYS A 5 19.05 -12.70 -0.41
N ILE A 6 18.47 -12.35 -1.54
CA ILE A 6 19.04 -11.39 -2.51
C ILE A 6 19.17 -10.00 -1.87
N THR A 7 18.22 -9.63 -1.00
CA THR A 7 18.22 -8.36 -0.27
C THR A 7 19.39 -8.21 0.71
N GLU A 8 20.05 -9.31 1.09
CA GLU A 8 21.24 -9.29 1.96
C GLU A 8 22.56 -9.44 1.19
N GLN A 9 22.50 -9.53 -0.13
CA GLN A 9 23.72 -9.59 -0.96
C GLN A 9 24.55 -8.30 -0.81
N GLU A 10 25.87 -8.47 -0.92
CA GLU A 10 26.78 -7.34 -0.94
C GLU A 10 26.46 -6.39 -2.10
N SER A 11 26.51 -5.11 -1.83
CA SER A 11 26.31 -4.05 -2.83
C SER A 11 27.29 -4.18 -3.99
N ASN A 12 26.80 -3.85 -5.19
CA ASN A 12 27.66 -3.72 -6.37
C ASN A 12 28.59 -2.49 -6.28
N HIS A 13 28.37 -1.59 -5.33
CA HIS A 13 29.13 -0.38 -5.14
C HIS A 13 30.13 -0.54 -3.99
N LYS A 14 31.42 -0.31 -4.28
CA LYS A 14 32.49 -0.43 -3.29
C LYS A 14 33.10 0.94 -2.94
N ASN A 15 33.71 1.02 -1.76
CA ASN A 15 34.41 2.21 -1.29
C ASN A 15 33.53 3.48 -1.34
N LEU A 16 32.28 3.37 -0.91
CA LEU A 16 31.34 4.49 -0.95
C LEU A 16 31.85 5.72 -0.19
N GLU A 17 32.52 5.50 0.93
CA GLU A 17 33.10 6.53 1.79
C GLU A 17 34.24 7.36 1.11
N LYS A 18 34.75 6.89 -0.04
CA LYS A 18 35.80 7.56 -0.82
C LYS A 18 35.27 8.31 -2.05
N LYS A 19 34.00 8.16 -2.34
CA LYS A 19 33.35 8.78 -3.50
C LYS A 19 32.92 10.21 -3.21
N SER A 20 32.94 11.05 -4.22
CA SER A 20 32.38 12.38 -4.17
C SER A 20 30.84 12.31 -4.05
N VAL A 21 30.23 13.39 -3.56
CA VAL A 21 28.75 13.51 -3.47
C VAL A 21 28.10 13.29 -4.84
N SER A 22 28.68 13.87 -5.91
CA SER A 22 28.16 13.71 -7.27
C SER A 22 28.16 12.26 -7.73
N GLU A 23 29.25 11.50 -7.49
CA GLU A 23 29.33 10.08 -7.82
C GLU A 23 28.31 9.25 -7.02
N LEU A 24 28.12 9.55 -5.73
CA LEU A 24 27.14 8.86 -4.89
C LEU A 24 25.71 9.10 -5.35
N VAL A 25 25.35 10.36 -5.64
CA VAL A 25 24.00 10.72 -6.13
C VAL A 25 23.69 10.05 -7.46
N ASN A 26 24.62 10.10 -8.42
CA ASN A 26 24.41 9.46 -9.72
C ASN A 26 24.28 7.94 -9.60
N ALA A 27 25.16 7.30 -8.84
CA ALA A 27 25.12 5.85 -8.66
C ALA A 27 23.85 5.40 -7.93
N MET A 28 23.37 6.15 -6.95
CA MET A 28 22.12 5.87 -6.26
C MET A 28 20.91 6.02 -7.18
N HIS A 29 20.88 7.06 -8.00
CA HIS A 29 19.84 7.26 -9.01
C HIS A 29 19.82 6.16 -10.10
N GLU A 30 21.01 5.67 -10.52
CA GLU A 30 21.09 4.53 -11.43
C GLU A 30 20.50 3.26 -10.81
N GLU A 31 20.74 3.01 -9.52
CA GLU A 31 20.14 1.88 -8.80
C GLU A 31 18.62 2.00 -8.70
N ASP A 32 18.06 3.20 -8.52
CA ASP A 32 16.61 3.41 -8.47
C ASP A 32 15.92 2.98 -9.78
N ASN A 33 16.57 3.10 -10.93
CA ASN A 33 16.05 2.59 -12.21
C ASN A 33 15.88 1.06 -12.20
N ASN A 34 16.63 0.33 -11.38
CA ASN A 34 16.49 -1.12 -11.25
C ASN A 34 15.21 -1.49 -10.50
N ALA A 35 14.73 -0.65 -9.56
CA ALA A 35 13.42 -0.83 -8.93
C ALA A 35 12.29 -0.76 -9.97
N LEU A 36 12.30 0.23 -10.86
CA LEU A 36 11.32 0.36 -11.94
C LEU A 36 11.33 -0.84 -12.88
N LYS A 37 12.53 -1.31 -13.28
CA LYS A 37 12.67 -2.51 -14.14
C LYS A 37 12.15 -3.76 -13.45
N ALA A 38 12.37 -3.91 -12.14
CA ALA A 38 11.87 -5.04 -11.38
C ALA A 38 10.34 -5.02 -11.29
N VAL A 39 9.74 -3.87 -10.99
CA VAL A 39 8.28 -3.70 -10.97
C VAL A 39 7.66 -4.04 -12.33
N ASN A 40 8.26 -3.61 -13.43
CA ASN A 40 7.76 -3.93 -14.77
C ASN A 40 7.65 -5.44 -15.04
N LYS A 41 8.51 -6.26 -14.45
CA LYS A 41 8.49 -7.73 -14.62
C LYS A 41 7.33 -8.40 -13.89
N VAL A 42 6.83 -7.80 -12.81
CA VAL A 42 5.76 -8.36 -11.95
C VAL A 42 4.38 -7.73 -12.22
N LEU A 43 4.24 -6.90 -13.24
CA LEU A 43 2.95 -6.29 -13.59
C LEU A 43 1.83 -7.34 -13.82
N PRO A 44 2.07 -8.50 -14.44
CA PRO A 44 1.05 -9.54 -14.54
C PRO A 44 0.57 -10.06 -13.18
N ASP A 45 1.47 -10.24 -12.22
CA ASP A 45 1.14 -10.69 -10.87
C ASP A 45 0.35 -9.61 -10.11
N VAL A 46 0.75 -8.34 -10.26
CA VAL A 46 0.01 -7.19 -9.70
C VAL A 46 -1.39 -7.11 -10.29
N THR A 47 -1.54 -7.33 -11.60
CA THR A 47 -2.86 -7.36 -12.26
C THR A 47 -3.73 -8.45 -11.66
N SER A 48 -3.23 -9.68 -11.60
CA SER A 48 -3.96 -10.82 -11.03
C SER A 48 -4.37 -10.56 -9.57
N LEU A 49 -3.49 -9.99 -8.76
CA LEU A 49 -3.79 -9.62 -7.37
C LEU A 49 -4.95 -8.61 -7.30
N ILE A 50 -4.91 -7.54 -8.10
CA ILE A 50 -5.95 -6.50 -8.11
C ILE A 50 -7.29 -7.05 -8.60
N GLU A 51 -7.31 -7.91 -9.62
CA GLU A 51 -8.51 -8.58 -10.12
C GLU A 51 -9.22 -9.43 -9.04
N ASN A 52 -8.49 -9.88 -8.02
CA ASN A 52 -9.04 -10.64 -6.88
C ASN A 52 -9.39 -9.74 -5.69
N ILE A 53 -8.77 -8.59 -5.53
CA ILE A 53 -9.09 -7.62 -4.48
C ILE A 53 -10.34 -6.82 -4.83
N ALA A 54 -10.45 -6.30 -6.06
CA ALA A 54 -11.49 -5.37 -6.45
C ALA A 54 -12.92 -5.90 -6.25
N PRO A 55 -13.26 -7.17 -6.57
CA PRO A 55 -14.58 -7.71 -6.29
C PRO A 55 -14.92 -7.71 -4.79
N LYS A 56 -13.98 -8.11 -3.93
CA LYS A 56 -14.18 -8.11 -2.47
C LYS A 56 -14.46 -6.71 -1.93
N ILE A 57 -13.68 -5.70 -2.39
CA ILE A 57 -13.89 -4.30 -2.03
C ILE A 57 -15.30 -3.84 -2.44
N LYS A 58 -15.73 -4.18 -3.65
CA LYS A 58 -17.05 -3.82 -4.19
C LYS A 58 -18.20 -4.50 -3.42
N GLU A 59 -17.98 -5.69 -2.88
CA GLU A 59 -18.92 -6.43 -2.06
C GLU A 59 -18.93 -5.98 -0.59
N GLY A 60 -18.19 -4.93 -0.25
CA GLY A 60 -18.13 -4.35 1.09
C GLY A 60 -16.97 -4.84 1.95
N GLY A 61 -16.13 -5.73 1.45
CA GLY A 61 -14.88 -6.14 2.09
C GLY A 61 -13.84 -5.02 2.16
N ARG A 62 -12.76 -5.27 2.88
CA ARG A 62 -11.69 -4.30 3.18
C ARG A 62 -10.34 -4.85 2.74
N LEU A 63 -9.39 -3.94 2.50
CA LEU A 63 -8.01 -4.26 2.22
C LEU A 63 -7.14 -3.96 3.45
N PHE A 64 -6.37 -4.95 3.89
CA PHE A 64 -5.41 -4.79 4.98
C PHE A 64 -3.98 -4.93 4.46
N TYR A 65 -3.11 -4.02 4.85
CA TYR A 65 -1.67 -4.13 4.72
C TYR A 65 -1.06 -4.48 6.07
N ILE A 66 -0.24 -5.51 6.14
CA ILE A 66 0.55 -5.84 7.33
C ILE A 66 2.04 -5.82 6.97
N GLY A 67 2.86 -5.18 7.80
CA GLY A 67 4.28 -5.05 7.54
C GLY A 67 5.06 -4.59 8.76
N ALA A 68 6.39 -4.63 8.67
CA ALA A 68 7.26 -4.09 9.71
C ALA A 68 8.22 -3.05 9.13
N GLY A 69 8.76 -2.18 9.97
CA GLY A 69 9.74 -1.16 9.56
C GLY A 69 9.26 -0.32 8.37
N THR A 70 10.11 -0.19 7.35
CA THR A 70 9.78 0.57 6.13
C THR A 70 8.58 0.02 5.39
N SER A 71 8.46 -1.30 5.27
CA SER A 71 7.35 -1.96 4.56
C SER A 71 6.01 -1.67 5.23
N GLY A 72 5.94 -1.76 6.57
CA GLY A 72 4.73 -1.42 7.33
C GLY A 72 4.36 0.06 7.22
N ARG A 73 5.37 0.96 7.30
CA ARG A 73 5.13 2.41 7.12
C ARG A 73 4.60 2.75 5.74
N LEU A 74 5.07 2.08 4.69
CA LEU A 74 4.56 2.26 3.33
C LEU A 74 3.10 1.79 3.19
N GLY A 75 2.73 0.68 3.83
CA GLY A 75 1.35 0.22 3.89
C GLY A 75 0.43 1.23 4.59
N VAL A 76 0.87 1.77 5.74
CA VAL A 76 0.12 2.82 6.45
C VAL A 76 0.03 4.11 5.63
N LEU A 77 1.12 4.51 4.98
CA LEU A 77 1.13 5.69 4.10
C LEU A 77 0.09 5.56 2.98
N ASP A 78 0.11 4.45 2.25
CA ASP A 78 -0.83 4.22 1.14
C ASP A 78 -2.28 4.17 1.62
N ALA A 79 -2.55 3.46 2.71
CA ALA A 79 -3.88 3.37 3.33
C ALA A 79 -4.41 4.75 3.77
N SER A 80 -3.57 5.59 4.39
CA SER A 80 -3.95 6.90 4.91
C SER A 80 -4.35 7.91 3.83
N GLU A 81 -3.90 7.71 2.59
CA GLU A 81 -4.21 8.58 1.45
C GLU A 81 -5.52 8.19 0.73
N CYS A 82 -6.09 7.02 1.02
CA CYS A 82 -7.35 6.58 0.40
C CYS A 82 -8.56 7.46 0.82
N PRO A 83 -8.80 7.78 2.11
CA PRO A 83 -9.93 8.62 2.51
C PRO A 83 -9.92 10.01 1.86
N PRO A 84 -8.84 10.81 1.89
CA PRO A 84 -8.84 12.14 1.28
C PRO A 84 -8.93 12.11 -0.26
N THR A 85 -8.47 11.01 -0.89
CA THR A 85 -8.43 10.88 -2.35
C THR A 85 -9.75 10.35 -2.91
N PHE A 86 -10.31 9.32 -2.30
CA PHE A 86 -11.44 8.56 -2.82
C PHE A 86 -12.72 8.69 -1.96
N GLY A 87 -12.67 9.44 -0.85
CA GLY A 87 -13.82 9.61 0.04
C GLY A 87 -14.20 8.36 0.83
N THR A 88 -13.38 7.32 0.78
CA THR A 88 -13.67 6.05 1.47
C THR A 88 -13.58 6.21 2.99
N PRO A 89 -14.31 5.40 3.75
CA PRO A 89 -14.08 5.28 5.19
C PRO A 89 -12.64 4.87 5.48
N PRO A 90 -12.02 5.35 6.59
CA PRO A 90 -10.65 4.95 6.97
C PRO A 90 -10.45 3.45 7.13
N GLU A 91 -11.53 2.72 7.41
CA GLU A 91 -11.55 1.27 7.60
C GLU A 91 -11.52 0.49 6.27
N LYS A 92 -11.74 1.14 5.12
CA LYS A 92 -11.80 0.47 3.81
C LYS A 92 -10.43 -0.06 3.37
N VAL A 93 -9.37 0.70 3.63
CA VAL A 93 -7.98 0.29 3.44
C VAL A 93 -7.23 0.57 4.74
N VAL A 94 -6.70 -0.45 5.36
CA VAL A 94 -6.07 -0.37 6.69
C VAL A 94 -4.61 -0.79 6.61
N GLY A 95 -3.72 0.05 7.11
CA GLY A 95 -2.29 -0.27 7.24
C GLY A 95 -1.94 -0.60 8.70
N LEU A 96 -1.38 -1.78 8.92
CA LEU A 96 -0.91 -2.25 10.24
C LEU A 96 0.61 -2.41 10.20
N VAL A 97 1.29 -1.81 11.16
CA VAL A 97 2.74 -1.86 11.30
C VAL A 97 3.13 -2.53 12.61
N ALA A 98 4.07 -3.46 12.57
CA ALA A 98 4.62 -4.09 13.77
C ALA A 98 5.08 -3.03 14.77
N GLY A 99 4.59 -3.10 16.01
CA GLY A 99 4.82 -2.09 17.06
C GLY A 99 3.82 -0.93 17.07
N GLY A 100 2.83 -0.92 16.15
CA GLY A 100 1.72 0.03 16.13
C GLY A 100 2.14 1.48 15.84
N ILE A 101 1.35 2.45 16.32
CA ILE A 101 1.56 3.88 16.07
C ILE A 101 2.97 4.37 16.43
N PRO A 102 3.61 3.99 17.55
CA PRO A 102 4.98 4.40 17.86
C PRO A 102 5.99 3.99 16.77
N ALA A 103 5.77 2.84 16.10
CA ALA A 103 6.65 2.34 15.05
C ALA A 103 6.60 3.17 13.76
N LEU A 104 5.63 4.07 13.61
CA LEU A 104 5.60 5.03 12.49
C LEU A 104 6.73 6.06 12.58
N TYR A 105 7.12 6.43 13.79
CA TYR A 105 8.10 7.49 14.06
C TYR A 105 9.47 6.95 14.48
N SER A 106 9.52 5.76 15.10
CA SER A 106 10.74 5.17 15.64
C SER A 106 10.84 3.70 15.24
N SER A 107 12.04 3.17 15.06
CA SER A 107 12.25 1.74 14.84
C SER A 107 11.97 0.98 16.15
N ILE A 108 11.13 -0.06 16.08
CA ILE A 108 10.84 -0.99 17.19
C ILE A 108 11.16 -2.40 16.70
N GLU A 109 12.45 -2.74 16.65
CA GLU A 109 12.94 -3.96 16.01
C GLU A 109 12.35 -5.24 16.65
N ILE A 110 12.22 -5.27 17.97
CA ILE A 110 11.64 -6.40 18.72
C ILE A 110 10.21 -6.75 18.27
N ALA A 111 9.44 -5.76 17.80
CA ALA A 111 8.06 -5.99 17.34
C ALA A 111 7.96 -6.83 16.05
N GLU A 112 9.05 -6.89 15.27
CA GLU A 112 9.11 -7.68 14.03
C GLU A 112 9.14 -9.19 14.30
N ASP A 113 9.60 -9.60 15.48
CA ASP A 113 9.86 -11.00 15.83
C ASP A 113 8.63 -11.72 16.39
N ASP A 114 7.55 -11.02 16.73
CA ASP A 114 6.33 -11.64 17.26
C ASP A 114 5.44 -12.24 16.16
N LEU A 115 5.46 -13.56 16.05
CA LEU A 115 4.64 -14.33 15.10
C LEU A 115 3.13 -14.21 15.32
N SER A 116 2.69 -13.83 16.53
CA SER A 116 1.27 -13.81 16.90
C SER A 116 0.64 -12.43 16.82
N GLN A 117 1.45 -11.37 16.84
CA GLN A 117 0.95 -10.02 17.01
C GLN A 117 0.12 -9.53 15.80
N ALA A 118 0.54 -9.87 14.57
CA ALA A 118 -0.22 -9.46 13.37
C ALA A 118 -1.65 -10.02 13.37
N TRP A 119 -1.85 -11.24 13.85
CA TRP A 119 -3.19 -11.81 13.97
C TRP A 119 -4.04 -11.10 15.03
N LYS A 120 -3.46 -10.68 16.15
CA LYS A 120 -4.15 -9.87 17.16
C LYS A 120 -4.55 -8.53 16.57
N ASP A 121 -3.61 -7.84 15.91
CA ASP A 121 -3.87 -6.55 15.27
C ASP A 121 -5.01 -6.64 14.24
N LEU A 122 -5.04 -7.69 13.40
CA LEU A 122 -6.12 -7.96 12.45
C LEU A 122 -7.45 -8.27 13.16
N SER A 123 -7.40 -9.06 14.24
CA SER A 123 -8.59 -9.44 15.02
C SER A 123 -9.22 -8.25 15.72
N ASP A 124 -8.43 -7.29 16.19
CA ASP A 124 -8.93 -6.02 16.78
C ASP A 124 -9.75 -5.20 15.76
N HIS A 125 -9.50 -5.40 14.47
CA HIS A 125 -10.29 -4.84 13.38
C HIS A 125 -11.48 -5.73 12.94
N ASN A 126 -11.79 -6.80 13.67
CA ASN A 126 -12.86 -7.76 13.32
C ASN A 126 -12.74 -8.25 11.87
N ILE A 127 -11.56 -8.74 11.49
CA ILE A 127 -11.30 -9.25 10.14
C ILE A 127 -12.19 -10.45 9.80
N THR A 128 -12.63 -10.53 8.54
CA THR A 128 -13.51 -11.59 8.04
C THR A 128 -12.98 -12.19 6.73
N ASP A 129 -13.57 -13.27 6.25
CA ASP A 129 -13.29 -13.90 4.96
C ASP A 129 -13.67 -13.03 3.74
N GLY A 130 -14.51 -12.01 3.95
CA GLY A 130 -14.81 -10.97 2.97
C GLY A 130 -13.64 -10.02 2.72
N ASP A 131 -12.70 -9.92 3.65
CA ASP A 131 -11.54 -9.03 3.57
C ASP A 131 -10.39 -9.63 2.75
N PHE A 132 -9.37 -8.82 2.47
CA PHE A 132 -8.13 -9.23 1.81
C PHE A 132 -6.91 -8.70 2.57
N VAL A 133 -5.90 -9.54 2.81
CA VAL A 133 -4.69 -9.15 3.54
C VAL A 133 -3.45 -9.25 2.64
N ILE A 134 -2.65 -8.18 2.60
CA ILE A 134 -1.36 -8.15 1.91
C ILE A 134 -0.24 -8.03 2.92
N GLY A 135 0.61 -9.05 2.97
CA GLY A 135 1.85 -9.03 3.74
C GLY A 135 2.99 -8.37 2.97
N ILE A 136 3.63 -7.37 3.56
CA ILE A 136 4.69 -6.59 2.94
C ILE A 136 5.98 -6.79 3.72
N ALA A 137 6.97 -7.46 3.10
CA ALA A 137 8.27 -7.70 3.70
C ALA A 137 9.35 -7.85 2.63
N ALA A 138 10.29 -6.92 2.53
CA ALA A 138 11.36 -6.99 1.52
C ALA A 138 12.15 -8.32 1.60
N SER A 139 12.52 -8.74 2.81
CA SER A 139 13.19 -10.03 3.04
C SER A 139 12.31 -11.25 2.78
N GLY A 140 10.98 -11.09 2.95
CA GLY A 140 10.03 -12.21 2.94
C GLY A 140 10.16 -13.17 4.13
N THR A 141 10.85 -12.74 5.21
CA THR A 141 11.12 -13.60 6.40
C THR A 141 10.64 -12.99 7.71
N THR A 142 10.13 -11.77 7.73
CA THR A 142 9.70 -11.05 8.94
C THR A 142 8.65 -11.86 9.70
N PRO A 143 8.91 -12.29 10.95
CA PRO A 143 8.01 -13.18 11.68
C PRO A 143 6.60 -12.64 11.87
N TYR A 144 6.46 -11.36 12.22
CA TYR A 144 5.16 -10.66 12.29
C TYR A 144 4.30 -10.88 11.04
N VAL A 145 4.88 -10.68 9.86
CA VAL A 145 4.15 -10.78 8.57
C VAL A 145 3.88 -12.25 8.21
N VAL A 146 4.86 -13.12 8.42
CA VAL A 146 4.72 -14.58 8.16
C VAL A 146 3.62 -15.17 9.05
N GLY A 147 3.62 -14.83 10.34
CA GLY A 147 2.59 -15.27 11.28
C GLY A 147 1.20 -14.74 10.93
N GLY A 148 1.12 -13.48 10.52
CA GLY A 148 -0.13 -12.86 10.08
C GLY A 148 -0.75 -13.55 8.87
N LEU A 149 0.01 -13.75 7.77
CA LEU A 149 -0.52 -14.44 6.58
C LEU A 149 -0.84 -15.91 6.85
N LYS A 150 -0.03 -16.61 7.66
CA LYS A 150 -0.36 -17.97 8.07
C LYS A 150 -1.70 -18.03 8.80
N ALA A 151 -1.92 -17.14 9.77
CA ALA A 151 -3.18 -17.08 10.50
C ALA A 151 -4.37 -16.74 9.59
N CYS A 152 -4.18 -15.85 8.60
CA CYS A 152 -5.19 -15.55 7.58
C CYS A 152 -5.56 -16.82 6.78
N GLN A 153 -4.57 -17.58 6.32
CA GLN A 153 -4.80 -18.82 5.58
C GLN A 153 -5.55 -19.84 6.44
N ASP A 154 -5.17 -20.01 7.72
CA ASP A 154 -5.83 -20.91 8.68
C ASP A 154 -7.31 -20.51 8.93
N ASN A 155 -7.69 -19.24 8.64
CA ASN A 155 -9.02 -18.70 8.79
C ASN A 155 -9.73 -18.40 7.45
N ASN A 156 -9.26 -18.94 6.32
CA ASN A 156 -9.83 -18.79 4.98
C ASN A 156 -9.92 -17.34 4.50
N ILE A 157 -9.06 -16.46 4.97
CA ILE A 157 -8.96 -15.07 4.52
C ILE A 157 -7.99 -15.02 3.34
N SER A 158 -8.40 -14.40 2.24
CA SER A 158 -7.59 -14.27 1.02
C SER A 158 -6.34 -13.42 1.27
N THR A 159 -5.20 -13.88 0.73
CA THR A 159 -3.89 -13.32 1.04
C THR A 159 -3.08 -12.97 -0.19
N GLY A 160 -2.31 -11.89 -0.10
CA GLY A 160 -1.24 -11.56 -1.04
C GLY A 160 0.05 -11.25 -0.31
N CYS A 161 1.19 -11.29 -1.02
CA CYS A 161 2.44 -10.79 -0.48
C CYS A 161 3.23 -9.95 -1.49
N ILE A 162 4.01 -8.99 -0.97
CA ILE A 162 4.98 -8.21 -1.73
C ILE A 162 6.35 -8.42 -1.09
N VAL A 163 7.24 -9.11 -1.80
CA VAL A 163 8.57 -9.49 -1.31
C VAL A 163 9.63 -9.19 -2.37
N CYS A 164 10.90 -9.06 -1.94
CA CYS A 164 12.01 -8.80 -2.86
C CYS A 164 12.98 -9.99 -2.97
N ASN A 165 12.51 -11.18 -2.61
CA ASN A 165 13.25 -12.43 -2.70
C ASN A 165 12.34 -13.53 -3.26
N GLU A 166 12.87 -14.37 -4.16
CA GLU A 166 12.15 -15.51 -4.72
C GLU A 166 11.95 -16.61 -3.69
N ASN A 167 10.80 -17.27 -3.74
CA ASN A 167 10.49 -18.43 -2.91
C ASN A 167 10.67 -18.18 -1.39
N SER A 168 10.36 -16.98 -0.94
CA SER A 168 10.51 -16.60 0.46
C SER A 168 9.56 -17.39 1.38
N PRO A 169 9.87 -17.49 2.69
CA PRO A 169 8.95 -18.08 3.66
C PRO A 169 7.55 -17.48 3.63
N LEU A 170 7.44 -16.16 3.45
CA LEU A 170 6.17 -15.45 3.36
C LEU A 170 5.35 -15.87 2.13
N SER A 171 6.02 -16.09 0.99
CA SER A 171 5.38 -16.51 -0.26
C SER A 171 4.61 -17.84 -0.14
N LYS A 172 4.90 -18.65 0.88
CA LYS A 172 4.21 -19.94 1.11
C LYS A 172 2.79 -19.76 1.65
N TYR A 173 2.52 -18.62 2.29
CA TYR A 173 1.25 -18.32 2.94
C TYR A 173 0.43 -17.25 2.18
N ALA A 174 0.84 -16.95 0.94
CA ALA A 174 0.13 -16.02 0.09
C ALA A 174 -0.50 -16.76 -1.10
N ASP A 175 -1.78 -16.50 -1.36
CA ASP A 175 -2.49 -16.98 -2.55
C ASP A 175 -1.95 -16.27 -3.79
N PHE A 176 -1.63 -14.97 -3.67
CA PHE A 176 -1.06 -14.12 -4.70
C PHE A 176 0.31 -13.60 -4.30
N LYS A 177 1.33 -13.90 -5.12
CA LYS A 177 2.73 -13.60 -4.80
C LYS A 177 3.27 -12.55 -5.74
N ILE A 178 3.76 -11.44 -5.19
CA ILE A 178 4.51 -10.45 -5.95
C ILE A 178 5.96 -10.52 -5.48
N GLU A 179 6.79 -11.23 -6.22
CA GLU A 179 8.22 -11.38 -5.96
C GLU A 179 9.02 -10.39 -6.82
N VAL A 180 9.09 -9.13 -6.36
CA VAL A 180 9.74 -8.01 -7.07
C VAL A 180 11.24 -7.97 -6.77
N ILE A 181 12.03 -8.60 -7.62
CA ILE A 181 13.47 -8.81 -7.41
C ILE A 181 14.25 -7.57 -7.87
N VAL A 182 14.59 -6.71 -6.92
CA VAL A 182 15.30 -5.44 -7.16
C VAL A 182 16.83 -5.59 -7.17
N GLY A 183 17.37 -6.78 -6.82
CA GLY A 183 18.78 -7.03 -6.66
C GLY A 183 19.37 -6.45 -5.36
N PRO A 184 20.72 -6.53 -5.20
CA PRO A 184 21.40 -5.97 -4.02
C PRO A 184 21.17 -4.47 -3.88
N GLU A 185 21.02 -3.98 -2.66
CA GLU A 185 20.81 -2.57 -2.40
C GLU A 185 22.10 -1.74 -2.64
N PHE A 186 21.95 -0.43 -2.89
CA PHE A 186 23.07 0.51 -2.99
C PHE A 186 23.97 0.48 -1.74
N LEU A 187 23.34 0.45 -0.57
CA LEU A 187 24.00 0.16 0.71
C LEU A 187 23.55 -1.23 1.17
N THR A 188 24.48 -2.16 1.29
CA THR A 188 24.23 -3.57 1.62
C THR A 188 23.19 -3.74 2.72
N GLY A 189 22.15 -4.53 2.46
CA GLY A 189 21.09 -4.87 3.41
C GLY A 189 20.07 -3.72 3.68
N SER A 190 20.26 -2.52 3.11
CA SER A 190 19.37 -1.37 3.40
C SER A 190 18.10 -1.39 2.53
N SER A 191 17.18 -2.31 2.82
CA SER A 191 15.95 -2.56 2.05
C SER A 191 14.93 -1.39 2.06
N ARG A 192 15.21 -0.30 2.80
CA ARG A 192 14.42 0.94 2.72
C ARG A 192 14.60 1.68 1.38
N LEU A 193 15.63 1.32 0.58
CA LEU A 193 15.98 1.97 -0.68
C LEU A 193 15.18 1.38 -1.86
N LYS A 194 15.80 0.59 -2.75
CA LYS A 194 15.13 0.04 -3.95
C LYS A 194 13.91 -0.84 -3.61
N ALA A 195 14.04 -1.70 -2.61
CA ALA A 195 12.93 -2.54 -2.17
C ALA A 195 11.74 -1.69 -1.71
N GLY A 196 11.97 -0.67 -0.88
CA GLY A 196 10.94 0.29 -0.47
C GLY A 196 10.33 1.03 -1.66
N THR A 197 11.13 1.48 -2.62
CA THR A 197 10.65 2.14 -3.84
C THR A 197 9.74 1.21 -4.65
N ALA A 198 10.13 -0.03 -4.88
CA ALA A 198 9.33 -1.01 -5.59
C ALA A 198 8.01 -1.32 -4.86
N GLN A 199 8.05 -1.51 -3.54
CA GLN A 199 6.86 -1.73 -2.71
C GLN A 199 5.88 -0.55 -2.82
N LYS A 200 6.36 0.69 -2.71
CA LYS A 200 5.55 1.91 -2.84
C LYS A 200 4.84 1.98 -4.19
N LEU A 201 5.52 1.68 -5.27
CA LEU A 201 4.94 1.68 -6.62
C LEU A 201 3.81 0.64 -6.74
N ILE A 202 4.03 -0.56 -6.22
CA ILE A 202 3.05 -1.65 -6.25
C ILE A 202 1.83 -1.32 -5.38
N LEU A 203 2.04 -0.81 -4.16
CA LEU A 203 0.95 -0.41 -3.26
C LEU A 203 0.06 0.65 -3.89
N ASN A 204 0.65 1.69 -4.50
CA ASN A 204 -0.13 2.72 -5.19
C ASN A 204 -0.95 2.16 -6.36
N MET A 205 -0.43 1.17 -7.11
CA MET A 205 -1.21 0.49 -8.15
C MET A 205 -2.40 -0.27 -7.55
N ILE A 206 -2.16 -1.02 -6.47
CA ILE A 206 -3.19 -1.82 -5.82
C ILE A 206 -4.33 -0.93 -5.31
N SER A 207 -4.04 0.06 -4.47
CA SER A 207 -5.07 0.91 -3.88
C SER A 207 -5.78 1.74 -4.95
N THR A 208 -5.03 2.43 -5.82
CA THR A 208 -5.60 3.33 -6.82
C THR A 208 -6.50 2.58 -7.81
N ILE A 209 -6.03 1.45 -8.35
CA ILE A 209 -6.81 0.70 -9.35
C ILE A 209 -8.03 0.05 -8.69
N SER A 210 -7.91 -0.47 -7.47
CA SER A 210 -9.04 -1.00 -6.72
C SER A 210 -10.12 0.05 -6.49
N MET A 211 -9.76 1.28 -6.13
CA MET A 211 -10.71 2.38 -5.95
C MET A 211 -11.31 2.88 -7.28
N ILE A 212 -10.56 2.83 -8.38
CA ILE A 212 -11.10 3.09 -9.72
C ILE A 212 -12.19 2.07 -10.07
N LEU A 213 -11.94 0.79 -9.81
CA LEU A 213 -12.87 -0.29 -10.07
C LEU A 213 -14.08 -0.30 -9.12
N ASP A 214 -13.92 0.24 -7.91
CA ASP A 214 -15.01 0.47 -6.93
C ASP A 214 -15.88 1.68 -7.29
N GLY A 215 -15.49 2.50 -8.27
CA GLY A 215 -16.32 3.56 -8.84
C GLY A 215 -16.01 4.98 -8.33
N HIS A 216 -14.93 5.19 -7.57
CA HIS A 216 -14.55 6.50 -6.99
C HIS A 216 -13.91 7.47 -7.99
N VAL A 217 -13.79 7.07 -9.26
CA VAL A 217 -13.15 7.88 -10.31
C VAL A 217 -14.05 7.95 -11.54
N ARG A 218 -14.19 9.15 -12.14
CA ARG A 218 -14.87 9.37 -13.42
C ARG A 218 -13.89 10.04 -14.40
N GLY A 219 -13.67 9.38 -15.55
CA GLY A 219 -12.60 9.77 -16.48
C GLY A 219 -11.24 9.64 -15.78
N ASN A 220 -10.60 10.76 -15.49
CA ASN A 220 -9.36 10.82 -14.72
C ASN A 220 -9.50 11.69 -13.45
N LYS A 221 -10.74 11.92 -12.99
CA LYS A 221 -11.05 12.83 -11.87
C LYS A 221 -11.59 12.02 -10.69
N MET A 222 -11.09 12.35 -9.49
CA MET A 222 -11.61 11.86 -8.23
C MET A 222 -12.96 12.52 -7.95
N ILE A 223 -14.04 11.73 -7.89
CA ILE A 223 -15.41 12.28 -7.72
C ILE A 223 -15.85 12.33 -6.26
N ASP A 224 -15.29 11.48 -5.40
CA ASP A 224 -15.68 11.34 -4.00
C ASP A 224 -14.66 11.93 -3.02
N MET A 225 -13.72 12.77 -3.50
CA MET A 225 -12.68 13.34 -2.63
C MET A 225 -13.27 14.11 -1.46
N GLN A 226 -12.70 13.93 -0.27
CA GLN A 226 -13.10 14.69 0.91
C GLN A 226 -12.64 16.15 0.81
N MET A 227 -13.57 17.10 0.93
CA MET A 227 -13.29 18.54 0.87
C MET A 227 -12.78 19.08 2.22
N SER A 228 -11.78 18.43 2.81
CA SER A 228 -11.28 18.71 4.15
C SER A 228 -10.37 19.95 4.25
N ASN A 229 -9.93 20.50 3.12
CA ASN A 229 -9.07 21.69 3.11
C ASN A 229 -9.32 22.59 1.89
N ALA A 230 -8.77 23.81 1.93
CA ALA A 230 -8.95 24.81 0.87
C ALA A 230 -8.50 24.34 -0.53
N LYS A 231 -7.43 23.54 -0.61
CA LYS A 231 -6.92 22.97 -1.87
C LYS A 231 -7.93 22.00 -2.48
N LEU A 232 -8.50 21.10 -1.67
CA LEU A 232 -9.49 20.11 -2.12
C LEU A 232 -10.82 20.76 -2.49
N ASN A 233 -11.27 21.76 -1.73
CA ASN A 233 -12.43 22.60 -2.08
C ASN A 233 -12.25 23.30 -3.43
N LYS A 234 -11.09 23.92 -3.67
CA LYS A 234 -10.79 24.57 -4.97
C LYS A 234 -10.78 23.56 -6.12
N ARG A 235 -10.27 22.35 -5.89
CA ARG A 235 -10.25 21.25 -6.88
C ARG A 235 -11.66 20.77 -7.20
N ALA A 236 -12.50 20.50 -6.19
CA ALA A 236 -13.88 20.08 -6.36
C ALA A 236 -14.68 21.09 -7.17
N ARG A 237 -14.56 22.38 -6.83
CA ARG A 237 -15.20 23.48 -7.55
C ARG A 237 -14.81 23.48 -9.04
N ARG A 238 -13.53 23.39 -9.32
CA ARG A 238 -13.04 23.35 -10.71
C ARG A 238 -13.59 22.16 -11.48
N ILE A 239 -13.63 20.97 -10.87
CA ILE A 239 -14.18 19.75 -11.49
C ILE A 239 -15.66 19.97 -11.83
N ILE A 240 -16.46 20.50 -10.91
CA ILE A 240 -17.89 20.77 -11.14
C ILE A 240 -18.09 21.80 -12.26
N MET A 241 -17.32 22.88 -12.27
CA MET A 241 -17.38 23.90 -13.33
C MET A 241 -17.06 23.30 -14.70
N GLU A 242 -16.04 22.45 -14.80
CA GLU A 242 -15.63 21.81 -16.05
C GLU A 242 -16.63 20.75 -16.52
N GLU A 243 -17.18 19.92 -15.63
CA GLU A 243 -18.09 18.81 -15.98
C GLU A 243 -19.51 19.29 -16.34
N LEU A 244 -19.98 20.34 -15.63
CA LEU A 244 -21.35 20.82 -15.79
C LEU A 244 -21.46 22.11 -16.59
N GLY A 245 -20.34 22.75 -16.98
CA GLY A 245 -20.32 24.00 -17.70
C GLY A 245 -20.93 25.18 -16.91
N VAL A 246 -20.84 25.14 -15.58
CA VAL A 246 -21.42 26.16 -14.68
C VAL A 246 -20.36 27.14 -14.18
N ASN A 247 -20.81 28.32 -13.71
CA ASN A 247 -19.94 29.30 -13.08
C ASN A 247 -19.55 28.90 -11.64
N GLU A 248 -18.64 29.66 -11.04
CA GLU A 248 -18.11 29.40 -9.70
C GLU A 248 -19.19 29.47 -8.61
N GLU A 249 -20.12 30.41 -8.72
CA GLU A 249 -21.21 30.60 -7.77
C GLU A 249 -22.11 29.35 -7.74
N LYS A 250 -22.54 28.86 -8.91
CA LYS A 250 -23.36 27.66 -9.04
C LYS A 250 -22.61 26.40 -8.61
N ALA A 251 -21.31 26.32 -8.89
CA ALA A 251 -20.48 25.20 -8.42
C ALA A 251 -20.39 25.17 -6.89
N ASN A 252 -20.27 26.32 -6.21
CA ASN A 252 -20.31 26.40 -4.75
C ASN A 252 -21.65 25.98 -4.18
N GLU A 253 -22.76 26.41 -4.79
CA GLU A 253 -24.12 26.00 -4.38
C GLU A 253 -24.27 24.47 -4.46
N LEU A 254 -23.84 23.85 -5.55
CA LEU A 254 -23.90 22.39 -5.74
C LEU A 254 -23.05 21.63 -4.73
N ILE A 255 -21.87 22.15 -4.37
CA ILE A 255 -21.01 21.58 -3.32
C ILE A 255 -21.74 21.60 -1.98
N LEU A 256 -22.36 22.71 -1.60
CA LEU A 256 -23.09 22.84 -0.35
C LEU A 256 -24.29 21.90 -0.29
N LEU A 257 -25.03 21.73 -1.37
CA LEU A 257 -26.15 20.79 -1.46
C LEU A 257 -25.67 19.34 -1.29
N SER A 258 -24.54 18.95 -1.87
CA SER A 258 -23.93 17.64 -1.71
C SER A 258 -23.56 17.35 -0.25
N LEU A 259 -22.97 18.32 0.45
CA LEU A 259 -22.61 18.21 1.86
C LEU A 259 -23.83 18.08 2.78
N ILE A 260 -24.97 18.73 2.45
CA ILE A 260 -26.22 18.63 3.20
C ILE A 260 -26.82 17.23 3.04
N HIS A 261 -26.77 16.64 1.86
CA HIS A 261 -27.27 15.29 1.61
C HIS A 261 -26.49 14.18 2.33
N ILE A 262 -25.20 14.35 2.55
CA ILE A 262 -24.35 13.42 3.31
C ILE A 262 -24.66 13.49 4.82
N SER A 263 -25.11 14.64 5.32
CA SER A 263 -25.39 14.86 6.74
C SER A 263 -26.83 14.52 7.17
N GLU A 264 -27.75 14.30 6.25
CA GLU A 264 -29.10 13.83 6.57
C GLU A 264 -29.14 12.30 6.61
N PRO A 265 -29.50 11.67 7.78
CA PRO A 265 -29.76 10.24 7.80
C PRO A 265 -30.95 9.96 6.88
N THR A 266 -30.77 9.02 5.94
CA THR A 266 -31.83 8.53 5.06
C THR A 266 -33.03 8.19 5.89
N ARG A 267 -34.11 8.97 5.80
CA ARG A 267 -35.43 8.59 6.35
C ARG A 267 -35.92 7.39 5.53
N PRO A 268 -36.26 6.27 6.16
CA PRO A 268 -36.88 5.18 5.43
C PRO A 268 -38.28 5.66 4.96
N TYR A 269 -38.54 5.52 3.67
CA TYR A 269 -39.89 5.58 3.12
C TYR A 269 -40.62 4.31 3.43
#